data_a9f95f8a72d57b844d67b7616cc1d024
#
_entry.id   a9f95f8a72d57b844d67b7616cc1d024
#
_cell.length_a   1.000
_cell.length_b   1.000
_cell.length_c   1.000
_cell.angle_alpha   90.00
_cell.angle_beta   90.00
_cell.angle_gamma   90.00
#
_symmetry.space_group_name_H-M   'P 1'
#
loop_
_entity.id
_entity.type
_entity.pdbx_description
1 polymer ?
#
loop_
_entity_poly.entity_id
_entity_poly.type
_entity_poly.pdbx_seq_one_letter_code
_entity_poly.pdbx_strand_id
1 'polypeptide(L)'
;MGERLMTAANSSKREKGPIFSSTRFGNVLGSNGSVIPIFRNQILNGGPVTLTDKNMTRFVMSVEEAVELVLNSVIEAKGGEVFVTKMPVMRIKDLAVAMIEELCPEGVEITKIGSKPGEKLYEELMSDEETRRTIELDQFFSVLPAFRGIYSDINYNYSTIVSELVEDPYVSEKQTSLTVKEVKCFLNDNNLLLDSNTGEQNIRYWPGDKEEKS
;
A
#
# COMPACT_ATOMS: atom_id res chain seq x y z
N MET A 1 4.73 2.16 -15.54
CA MET A 1 4.57 3.03 -16.73
C MET A 1 3.93 4.38 -16.38
N GLY A 2 2.88 4.42 -15.56
CA GLY A 2 2.18 5.67 -15.17
C GLY A 2 3.08 6.72 -14.54
N GLU A 3 3.92 6.37 -13.56
CA GLU A 3 4.84 7.32 -12.90
C GLU A 3 5.78 8.02 -13.90
N ARG A 4 6.33 7.27 -14.86
CA ARG A 4 7.21 7.86 -15.91
C ARG A 4 6.47 8.87 -16.77
N LEU A 5 5.18 8.65 -17.03
CA LEU A 5 4.35 9.61 -17.77
C LEU A 5 4.10 10.87 -16.95
N MET A 6 3.84 10.75 -15.65
CA MET A 6 3.67 11.90 -14.76
C MET A 6 4.95 12.71 -14.63
N THR A 7 6.08 12.04 -14.45
CA THR A 7 7.40 12.70 -14.44
C THR A 7 7.69 13.41 -15.76
N ALA A 8 7.42 12.77 -16.90
CA ALA A 8 7.57 13.39 -18.22
C ALA A 8 6.62 14.56 -18.46
N ALA A 9 5.37 14.46 -17.99
CA ALA A 9 4.40 15.55 -18.08
C ALA A 9 4.89 16.81 -17.35
N ASN A 10 5.57 16.63 -16.21
CA ASN A 10 6.14 17.76 -15.48
C ASN A 10 7.21 18.50 -16.28
N SER A 11 8.02 17.81 -17.10
CA SER A 11 9.03 18.43 -17.97
C SER A 11 8.43 19.16 -19.17
N SER A 12 7.24 18.77 -19.60
CA SER A 12 6.54 19.34 -20.77
C SER A 12 5.62 20.50 -20.40
N LYS A 13 5.46 20.80 -19.11
CA LYS A 13 4.59 21.88 -18.64
C LYS A 13 5.16 23.27 -18.97
N ARG A 14 4.28 24.27 -19.13
CA ARG A 14 4.66 25.67 -19.17
C ARG A 14 5.08 26.16 -17.77
N GLU A 15 5.85 27.24 -17.65
CA GLU A 15 6.34 27.80 -16.38
C GLU A 15 5.27 27.90 -15.27
N LYS A 16 4.02 28.24 -15.62
CA LYS A 16 2.87 28.32 -14.71
C LYS A 16 1.92 27.14 -14.82
N GLY A 17 2.41 25.99 -15.32
CA GLY A 17 1.61 24.77 -15.45
C GLY A 17 1.41 24.03 -14.13
N PRO A 18 0.53 23.00 -14.12
CA PRO A 18 0.32 22.17 -12.94
C PRO A 18 1.59 21.42 -12.53
N ILE A 19 1.70 21.12 -11.25
CA ILE A 19 2.75 20.24 -10.70
C ILE A 19 2.26 18.81 -10.80
N PHE A 20 3.09 17.93 -11.37
CA PHE A 20 2.82 16.50 -11.44
C PHE A 20 3.78 15.75 -10.54
N SER A 21 3.26 14.97 -9.62
CA SER A 21 3.98 14.03 -8.78
C SER A 21 3.24 12.69 -8.73
N SER A 22 3.86 11.67 -8.18
CA SER A 22 3.25 10.35 -8.01
C SER A 22 3.37 9.92 -6.56
N THR A 23 2.47 9.04 -6.12
CA THR A 23 2.54 8.39 -4.82
C THR A 23 2.58 6.88 -4.99
N ARG A 24 3.41 6.20 -4.19
CA ARG A 24 3.42 4.74 -4.03
C ARG A 24 2.99 4.40 -2.63
N PHE A 25 2.03 3.50 -2.52
CA PHE A 25 1.60 2.96 -1.24
C PHE A 25 1.34 1.46 -1.36
N GLY A 26 1.30 0.81 -0.20
CA GLY A 26 1.09 -0.64 -0.11
C GLY A 26 -0.38 -1.02 -0.20
N ASN A 27 -0.72 -2.11 0.46
CA ASN A 27 -2.07 -2.63 0.46
C ASN A 27 -2.95 -1.81 1.40
N VAL A 28 -3.98 -1.17 0.84
CA VAL A 28 -5.02 -0.53 1.64
C VAL A 28 -5.96 -1.62 2.15
N LEU A 29 -5.88 -1.88 3.46
CA LEU A 29 -6.69 -2.91 4.11
C LEU A 29 -8.15 -2.46 4.22
N GLY A 30 -9.07 -3.43 4.17
CA GLY A 30 -10.51 -3.16 4.20
C GLY A 30 -11.11 -2.75 2.84
N SER A 31 -10.30 -2.58 1.79
CA SER A 31 -10.82 -2.33 0.44
C SER A 31 -11.50 -3.56 -0.15
N ASN A 32 -12.46 -3.35 -1.07
CA ASN A 32 -13.14 -4.44 -1.77
C ASN A 32 -12.15 -5.34 -2.51
N GLY A 33 -12.22 -6.66 -2.28
CA GLY A 33 -11.32 -7.65 -2.85
C GLY A 33 -9.98 -7.77 -2.14
N SER A 34 -9.78 -7.09 -1.00
CA SER A 34 -8.60 -7.28 -0.16
C SER A 34 -8.64 -8.64 0.57
N VAL A 35 -7.52 -9.02 1.19
CA VAL A 35 -7.37 -10.30 1.89
C VAL A 35 -8.28 -10.44 3.11
N ILE A 36 -8.63 -9.35 3.79
CA ILE A 36 -9.44 -9.36 5.02
C ILE A 36 -10.84 -9.93 4.78
N PRO A 37 -11.65 -9.45 3.82
CA PRO A 37 -12.94 -10.05 3.50
C PRO A 37 -12.85 -11.53 3.16
N ILE A 38 -11.80 -11.96 2.46
CA ILE A 38 -11.60 -13.37 2.08
C ILE A 38 -11.36 -14.22 3.33
N PHE A 39 -10.42 -13.84 4.19
CA PHE A 39 -10.12 -14.57 5.41
C PHE A 39 -11.32 -14.62 6.36
N ARG A 40 -12.00 -13.48 6.54
CA ARG A 40 -13.21 -13.41 7.34
C ARG A 40 -14.25 -14.41 6.88
N ASN A 41 -14.55 -14.43 5.59
CA ASN A 41 -15.53 -15.35 5.03
C ASN A 41 -15.11 -16.82 5.26
N GLN A 42 -13.83 -17.14 5.07
CA GLN A 42 -13.31 -18.48 5.33
C GLN A 42 -13.43 -18.86 6.81
N ILE A 43 -13.09 -17.97 7.74
CA ILE A 43 -13.17 -18.20 9.19
C ILE A 43 -14.62 -18.44 9.61
N LEU A 44 -15.55 -17.57 9.21
CA LEU A 44 -16.97 -17.67 9.58
C LEU A 44 -17.66 -18.92 9.00
N ASN A 45 -17.14 -19.47 7.90
CA ASN A 45 -17.63 -20.73 7.33
C ASN A 45 -16.91 -21.98 7.89
N GLY A 46 -16.10 -21.84 8.96
CA GLY A 46 -15.43 -22.97 9.61
C GLY A 46 -14.09 -23.36 8.94
N GLY A 47 -13.59 -22.56 8.03
CA GLY A 47 -12.28 -22.74 7.38
C GLY A 47 -12.26 -23.70 6.19
N PRO A 48 -11.07 -24.11 5.73
CA PRO A 48 -9.77 -23.61 6.17
C PRO A 48 -9.47 -22.18 5.67
N VAL A 49 -8.62 -21.44 6.40
CA VAL A 49 -8.02 -20.20 5.90
C VAL A 49 -6.89 -20.55 4.94
N THR A 50 -6.98 -20.05 3.71
CA THR A 50 -6.04 -20.42 2.66
C THR A 50 -4.94 -19.36 2.51
N LEU A 51 -3.68 -19.79 2.60
CA LEU A 51 -2.49 -18.95 2.35
C LEU A 51 -1.76 -19.38 1.10
N THR A 52 -1.33 -18.43 0.31
CA THR A 52 -0.46 -18.67 -0.83
C THR A 52 0.94 -19.07 -0.36
N ASP A 53 1.54 -18.26 0.54
CA ASP A 53 2.81 -18.57 1.21
C ASP A 53 2.85 -17.99 2.63
N LYS A 54 3.50 -18.73 3.54
CA LYS A 54 3.62 -18.35 4.95
C LYS A 54 4.57 -17.18 5.18
N ASN A 55 5.51 -16.96 4.26
CA ASN A 55 6.54 -15.92 4.36
C ASN A 55 6.15 -14.65 3.60
N MET A 56 4.96 -14.62 3.00
CA MET A 56 4.50 -13.47 2.24
C MET A 56 4.36 -12.25 3.14
N THR A 57 5.02 -11.16 2.76
CA THR A 57 4.97 -9.87 3.45
C THR A 57 4.34 -8.80 2.57
N ARG A 58 3.62 -7.86 3.20
CA ARG A 58 3.01 -6.71 2.54
C ARG A 58 3.21 -5.46 3.36
N PHE A 59 3.42 -4.35 2.67
CA PHE A 59 3.19 -3.03 3.26
C PHE A 59 1.69 -2.81 3.40
N VAL A 60 1.26 -2.35 4.55
CA VAL A 60 -0.17 -2.19 4.84
C VAL A 60 -0.47 -0.80 5.37
N MET A 61 -1.66 -0.31 5.06
CA MET A 61 -2.17 0.96 5.54
C MET A 61 -3.70 0.94 5.59
N SER A 62 -4.28 1.88 6.35
CA SER A 62 -5.71 2.12 6.34
C SER A 62 -6.13 3.01 5.17
N VAL A 63 -7.44 3.17 4.96
CA VAL A 63 -7.98 4.10 3.96
C VAL A 63 -7.66 5.54 4.35
N GLU A 64 -7.75 5.85 5.63
CA GLU A 64 -7.47 7.16 6.22
C GLU A 64 -6.01 7.56 5.97
N GLU A 65 -5.06 6.66 6.26
CA GLU A 65 -3.63 6.86 6.00
C GLU A 65 -3.35 7.07 4.51
N ALA A 66 -4.06 6.35 3.61
CA ALA A 66 -3.92 6.52 2.18
C ALA A 66 -4.42 7.91 1.72
N VAL A 67 -5.51 8.40 2.29
CA VAL A 67 -6.03 9.76 2.03
C VAL A 67 -5.04 10.82 2.53
N GLU A 68 -4.54 10.67 3.76
CA GLU A 68 -3.55 11.59 4.33
C GLU A 68 -2.27 11.65 3.50
N LEU A 69 -1.78 10.51 3.02
CA LEU A 69 -0.62 10.46 2.11
C LEU A 69 -0.87 11.33 0.88
N VAL A 70 -2.01 11.15 0.22
CA VAL A 70 -2.33 11.92 -1.00
C VAL A 70 -2.40 13.41 -0.71
N LEU A 71 -3.08 13.82 0.37
CA LEU A 71 -3.22 15.23 0.74
C LEU A 71 -1.87 15.85 1.11
N ASN A 72 -1.05 15.15 1.90
CA ASN A 72 0.27 15.63 2.30
C ASN A 72 1.23 15.70 1.09
N SER A 73 1.15 14.72 0.17
CA SER A 73 1.96 14.76 -1.04
C SER A 73 1.63 15.94 -1.95
N VAL A 74 0.36 16.38 -1.99
CA VAL A 74 -0.04 17.60 -2.74
C VAL A 74 0.61 18.86 -2.15
N ILE A 75 0.72 18.93 -0.82
CA ILE A 75 1.34 20.08 -0.14
C ILE A 75 2.86 20.10 -0.37
N GLU A 76 3.50 18.94 -0.31
CA GLU A 76 4.95 18.81 -0.43
C GLU A 76 5.46 18.78 -1.87
N ALA A 77 4.60 18.50 -2.87
CA ALA A 77 5.00 18.31 -4.26
C ALA A 77 5.73 19.51 -4.85
N LYS A 78 6.91 19.25 -5.42
CA LYS A 78 7.72 20.22 -6.18
C LYS A 78 7.66 19.95 -7.69
N GLY A 79 7.54 18.69 -8.07
CA GLY A 79 7.29 18.23 -9.44
C GLY A 79 8.25 17.16 -9.93
N GLY A 80 7.67 16.07 -10.44
CA GLY A 80 8.41 14.95 -11.03
C GLY A 80 8.86 13.88 -10.04
N GLU A 81 8.80 14.14 -8.73
CA GLU A 81 9.13 13.20 -7.67
C GLU A 81 8.05 12.15 -7.47
N VAL A 82 8.45 11.05 -6.84
CA VAL A 82 7.56 9.98 -6.38
C VAL A 82 7.64 9.90 -4.87
N PHE A 83 6.52 10.13 -4.20
CA PHE A 83 6.40 9.96 -2.76
C PHE A 83 6.09 8.52 -2.42
N VAL A 84 6.88 7.94 -1.51
CA VAL A 84 6.67 6.60 -0.96
C VAL A 84 6.43 6.73 0.53
N THR A 85 5.24 6.37 1.01
CA THR A 85 4.95 6.50 2.44
C THR A 85 5.65 5.42 3.26
N LYS A 86 6.05 5.78 4.46
CA LYS A 86 6.56 4.83 5.45
C LYS A 86 5.38 4.10 6.08
N MET A 87 5.36 2.79 5.99
CA MET A 87 4.23 1.95 6.39
C MET A 87 4.71 0.76 7.23
N PRO A 88 3.86 0.26 8.12
CA PRO A 88 4.12 -1.01 8.78
C PRO A 88 4.09 -2.17 7.77
N VAL A 89 4.84 -3.22 8.10
CA VAL A 89 4.84 -4.46 7.34
C VAL A 89 4.09 -5.54 8.10
N MET A 90 3.31 -6.32 7.37
CA MET A 90 2.54 -7.42 7.92
C MET A 90 2.84 -8.72 7.16
N ARG A 91 3.08 -9.81 7.89
CA ARG A 91 3.05 -11.14 7.30
C ARG A 91 1.62 -11.60 7.13
N ILE A 92 1.30 -12.11 5.96
CA ILE A 92 -0.08 -12.58 5.68
C ILE A 92 -0.49 -13.74 6.61
N LYS A 93 0.48 -14.56 7.04
CA LYS A 93 0.24 -15.59 8.06
C LYS A 93 -0.18 -14.97 9.40
N ASP A 94 0.50 -13.92 9.84
CA ASP A 94 0.22 -13.29 11.14
C ASP A 94 -1.13 -12.57 11.13
N LEU A 95 -1.53 -12.02 9.97
CA LEU A 95 -2.88 -11.51 9.73
C LEU A 95 -3.93 -12.62 9.89
N ALA A 96 -3.71 -13.79 9.26
CA ALA A 96 -4.63 -14.92 9.37
C ALA A 96 -4.78 -15.38 10.82
N VAL A 97 -3.66 -15.52 11.55
CA VAL A 97 -3.66 -15.90 12.97
C VAL A 97 -4.42 -14.87 13.81
N ALA A 98 -4.13 -13.58 13.65
CA ALA A 98 -4.80 -12.51 14.39
C ALA A 98 -6.33 -12.54 14.16
N MET A 99 -6.74 -12.69 12.90
CA MET A 99 -8.17 -12.76 12.56
C MET A 99 -8.87 -14.01 13.10
N ILE A 100 -8.21 -15.18 13.09
CA ILE A 100 -8.75 -16.41 13.66
C ILE A 100 -8.96 -16.23 15.17
N GLU A 101 -7.95 -15.73 15.89
CA GLU A 101 -8.03 -15.53 17.33
C GLU A 101 -9.12 -14.52 17.75
N GLU A 102 -9.46 -13.55 16.90
CA GLU A 102 -10.51 -12.56 17.17
C GLU A 102 -11.91 -13.05 16.76
N LEU A 103 -12.03 -13.78 15.64
CA LEU A 103 -13.33 -14.16 15.06
C LEU A 103 -13.77 -15.58 15.42
N CYS A 104 -12.85 -16.49 15.71
CA CYS A 104 -13.12 -17.90 16.05
C CYS A 104 -12.10 -18.41 17.06
N PRO A 105 -12.25 -18.12 18.38
CA PRO A 105 -11.29 -18.51 19.41
C PRO A 105 -11.07 -20.03 19.51
N GLU A 106 -12.02 -20.85 19.03
CA GLU A 106 -11.90 -22.32 18.97
C GLU A 106 -10.85 -22.76 17.94
N GLY A 107 -10.45 -21.86 17.04
CA GLY A 107 -9.44 -22.08 16.02
C GLY A 107 -10.00 -22.60 14.71
N VAL A 108 -9.30 -22.26 13.62
CA VAL A 108 -9.59 -22.73 12.26
C VAL A 108 -8.27 -23.12 11.62
N GLU A 109 -8.31 -24.19 10.81
CA GLU A 109 -7.10 -24.67 10.12
C GLU A 109 -6.60 -23.65 9.10
N ILE A 110 -5.27 -23.49 9.03
CA ILE A 110 -4.59 -22.70 8.00
C ILE A 110 -3.94 -23.63 6.99
N THR A 111 -4.39 -23.59 5.75
CA THR A 111 -3.88 -24.45 4.67
C THR A 111 -3.08 -23.64 3.66
N LYS A 112 -1.89 -24.14 3.27
CA LYS A 112 -1.10 -23.55 2.17
C LYS A 112 -1.60 -24.09 0.84
N ILE A 113 -2.02 -23.19 -0.08
CA ILE A 113 -2.51 -23.54 -1.42
C ILE A 113 -1.44 -23.39 -2.51
N GLY A 114 -0.27 -22.81 -2.19
CA GLY A 114 0.80 -22.55 -3.15
C GLY A 114 0.67 -21.22 -3.87
N SER A 115 1.79 -20.72 -4.40
CA SER A 115 1.84 -19.44 -5.11
C SER A 115 1.26 -19.55 -6.50
N LYS A 116 0.48 -18.55 -6.90
CA LYS A 116 0.01 -18.41 -8.29
C LYS A 116 1.11 -17.81 -9.17
N PRO A 117 1.17 -18.14 -10.46
CA PRO A 117 2.10 -17.50 -11.38
C PRO A 117 1.98 -15.98 -11.35
N GLY A 118 3.09 -15.27 -11.14
CA GLY A 118 3.14 -13.81 -11.08
C GLY A 118 2.88 -13.21 -9.70
N GLU A 119 2.56 -14.01 -8.68
CA GLU A 119 2.36 -13.54 -7.32
C GLU A 119 3.72 -13.32 -6.62
N LYS A 120 3.94 -12.09 -6.13
CA LYS A 120 5.17 -11.73 -5.43
C LYS A 120 5.07 -12.11 -3.95
N LEU A 121 6.15 -12.67 -3.39
CA LEU A 121 6.24 -12.99 -1.97
C LEU A 121 6.42 -11.74 -1.09
N TYR A 122 6.99 -10.68 -1.65
CA TYR A 122 7.23 -9.41 -0.99
C TYR A 122 6.95 -8.25 -1.94
N GLU A 123 6.87 -7.05 -1.40
CA GLU A 123 6.71 -5.81 -2.15
C GLU A 123 7.96 -4.96 -2.07
N GLU A 124 8.29 -4.31 -3.18
CA GLU A 124 9.34 -3.33 -3.31
C GLU A 124 8.71 -2.00 -3.72
N LEU A 125 8.75 -1.01 -2.84
CA LEU A 125 8.21 0.33 -3.08
C LEU A 125 9.31 1.33 -3.46
N MET A 126 10.57 1.03 -3.12
CA MET A 126 11.74 1.78 -3.55
C MET A 126 12.88 0.80 -3.79
N SER A 127 13.43 0.82 -5.00
CA SER A 127 14.52 -0.05 -5.42
C SER A 127 15.88 0.47 -4.95
N ASP A 128 16.90 -0.40 -5.02
CA ASP A 128 18.28 -0.05 -4.71
C ASP A 128 18.82 1.10 -5.60
N GLU A 129 18.43 1.16 -6.87
CA GLU A 129 18.83 2.28 -7.75
C GLU A 129 18.20 3.60 -7.28
N GLU A 130 16.98 3.57 -6.80
CA GLU A 130 16.25 4.76 -6.38
C GLU A 130 16.79 5.36 -5.08
N THR A 131 17.46 4.58 -4.22
CA THR A 131 18.05 5.09 -2.96
C THR A 131 18.98 6.27 -3.23
N ARG A 132 19.78 6.21 -4.31
CA ARG A 132 20.78 7.22 -4.69
C ARG A 132 20.21 8.61 -4.97
N ARG A 133 18.91 8.71 -5.17
CA ARG A 133 18.20 9.94 -5.50
C ARG A 133 16.97 10.15 -4.64
N THR A 134 16.98 9.55 -3.45
CA THR A 134 15.89 9.63 -2.49
C THR A 134 16.28 10.53 -1.33
N ILE A 135 15.36 11.39 -0.94
CA ILE A 135 15.42 12.19 0.29
C ILE A 135 14.46 11.54 1.28
N GLU A 136 14.92 11.26 2.48
CA GLU A 136 14.08 10.77 3.55
C GLU A 136 13.44 11.94 4.29
N LEU A 137 12.12 11.96 4.30
CA LEU A 137 11.29 12.88 5.07
C LEU A 137 10.72 12.16 6.30
N ASP A 138 10.09 12.89 7.19
CA ASP A 138 9.48 12.30 8.39
C ASP A 138 8.50 11.17 8.06
N GLN A 139 7.52 11.40 7.20
CA GLN A 139 6.47 10.45 6.85
C GLN A 139 6.69 9.74 5.50
N PHE A 140 7.59 10.23 4.65
CA PHE A 140 7.77 9.76 3.28
C PHE A 140 9.23 9.57 2.91
N PHE A 141 9.45 8.81 1.85
CA PHE A 141 10.62 8.94 0.99
C PHE A 141 10.22 9.74 -0.25
N SER A 142 10.97 10.77 -0.60
CA SER A 142 10.83 11.51 -1.85
C SER A 142 11.87 11.03 -2.85
N VAL A 143 11.44 10.19 -3.79
CA VAL A 143 12.28 9.66 -4.87
C VAL A 143 12.32 10.69 -5.99
N LEU A 144 13.46 11.34 -6.18
CA LEU A 144 13.62 12.40 -7.16
C LEU A 144 13.73 11.85 -8.59
N PRO A 145 13.42 12.66 -9.63
CA PRO A 145 13.57 12.25 -11.02
C PRO A 145 14.99 11.78 -11.35
N ALA A 146 15.11 10.68 -12.11
CA ALA A 146 16.43 10.14 -12.51
C ALA A 146 17.24 11.11 -13.38
N PHE A 147 16.57 11.93 -14.20
CA PHE A 147 17.19 12.91 -15.09
C PHE A 147 16.99 14.32 -14.55
N ARG A 148 17.83 14.71 -13.60
CA ARG A 148 17.78 16.05 -12.99
C ARG A 148 18.05 17.21 -13.97
N GLY A 149 18.74 16.99 -15.08
CA GLY A 149 19.02 18.02 -16.07
C GLY A 149 17.77 18.68 -16.66
N ILE A 150 16.64 17.97 -16.70
CA ILE A 150 15.34 18.50 -17.15
C ILE A 150 14.66 19.30 -16.03
N TYR A 151 15.06 19.08 -14.79
CA TYR A 151 14.45 19.65 -13.57
C TYR A 151 15.44 20.54 -12.81
N SER A 152 16.45 21.11 -13.52
CA SER A 152 17.50 21.95 -12.91
C SER A 152 16.95 23.14 -12.14
N ASP A 153 15.76 23.63 -12.50
CA ASP A 153 15.12 24.78 -11.88
C ASP A 153 14.22 24.43 -10.69
N ILE A 154 14.06 23.13 -10.38
CA ILE A 154 13.25 22.70 -9.25
C ILE A 154 14.13 22.51 -8.01
N ASN A 155 13.85 23.30 -6.99
CA ASN A 155 14.48 23.15 -5.69
C ASN A 155 13.69 22.16 -4.83
N TYR A 156 14.25 20.96 -4.61
CA TYR A 156 13.67 19.91 -3.76
C TYR A 156 14.03 20.12 -2.27
N ASN A 157 13.77 21.31 -1.76
CA ASN A 157 13.92 21.60 -0.35
C ASN A 157 12.58 21.35 0.38
N TYR A 158 12.59 20.45 1.32
CA TYR A 158 11.43 20.05 2.14
C TYR A 158 11.63 20.52 3.58
N SER A 159 10.52 20.80 4.28
CA SER A 159 10.57 21.28 5.66
C SER A 159 10.94 20.20 6.68
N THR A 160 10.74 18.91 6.32
CA THR A 160 10.83 17.76 7.23
C THR A 160 11.89 16.75 6.79
N ILE A 161 13.05 17.22 6.29
CA ILE A 161 14.15 16.33 5.89
C ILE A 161 14.75 15.66 7.13
N VAL A 162 14.72 14.32 7.15
CA VAL A 162 15.39 13.46 8.13
C VAL A 162 16.79 13.12 7.64
N SER A 163 16.93 12.73 6.37
CA SER A 163 18.21 12.41 5.73
C SER A 163 18.17 12.70 4.23
N GLU A 164 19.29 13.23 3.71
CA GLU A 164 19.50 13.37 2.27
C GLU A 164 20.13 12.12 1.63
N LEU A 165 20.51 11.14 2.46
CA LEU A 165 21.10 9.88 2.03
C LEU A 165 20.23 8.73 2.53
N VAL A 166 19.80 7.88 1.60
CA VAL A 166 19.09 6.63 1.89
C VAL A 166 19.93 5.49 1.34
N GLU A 167 20.34 4.58 2.20
CA GLU A 167 21.24 3.48 1.84
C GLU A 167 20.49 2.23 1.42
N ASP A 168 19.38 1.93 2.08
CA ASP A 168 18.63 0.69 1.89
C ASP A 168 17.36 0.86 1.05
N PRO A 169 17.08 -0.08 0.13
CA PRO A 169 15.82 -0.11 -0.60
C PRO A 169 14.66 -0.41 0.34
N TYR A 170 13.49 0.14 0.01
CA TYR A 170 12.28 -0.03 0.81
C TYR A 170 11.48 -1.25 0.33
N VAL A 171 11.79 -2.40 0.92
CA VAL A 171 11.30 -3.74 0.56
C VAL A 171 10.69 -4.39 1.78
N SER A 172 9.47 -4.93 1.67
CA SER A 172 8.70 -5.43 2.80
C SER A 172 9.36 -6.61 3.53
N GLU A 173 10.10 -7.48 2.83
CA GLU A 173 10.80 -8.60 3.46
C GLU A 173 12.00 -8.18 4.32
N LYS A 174 12.55 -6.98 4.07
CA LYS A 174 13.69 -6.41 4.82
C LYS A 174 13.27 -5.59 6.03
N GLN A 175 11.99 -5.27 6.15
CA GLN A 175 11.45 -4.49 7.25
C GLN A 175 11.00 -5.37 8.41
N THR A 176 11.00 -4.81 9.62
CA THR A 176 10.42 -5.47 10.79
C THR A 176 8.92 -5.60 10.62
N SER A 177 8.41 -6.83 10.63
CA SER A 177 6.98 -7.09 10.54
C SER A 177 6.30 -6.89 11.90
N LEU A 178 5.05 -6.43 11.86
CA LEU A 178 4.18 -6.40 13.03
C LEU A 178 4.04 -7.80 13.65
N THR A 179 4.04 -7.86 14.97
CA THR A 179 3.67 -9.08 15.72
C THR A 179 2.17 -9.33 15.62
N VAL A 180 1.73 -10.56 15.90
CA VAL A 180 0.28 -10.89 15.91
C VAL A 180 -0.51 -9.95 16.81
N LYS A 181 0.06 -9.56 17.97
CA LYS A 181 -0.58 -8.60 18.88
C LYS A 181 -0.75 -7.21 18.25
N GLU A 182 0.28 -6.71 17.58
CA GLU A 182 0.21 -5.40 16.89
C GLU A 182 -0.73 -5.47 15.70
N VAL A 183 -0.79 -6.60 14.98
CA VAL A 183 -1.78 -6.83 13.92
C VAL A 183 -3.20 -6.75 14.47
N LYS A 184 -3.48 -7.36 15.64
CA LYS A 184 -4.80 -7.24 16.28
C LYS A 184 -5.15 -5.80 16.63
N CYS A 185 -4.20 -5.06 17.23
CA CYS A 185 -4.39 -3.63 17.50
C CYS A 185 -4.73 -2.88 16.20
N PHE A 186 -3.94 -3.07 15.15
CA PHE A 186 -4.16 -2.43 13.85
C PHE A 186 -5.56 -2.75 13.27
N LEU A 187 -6.01 -4.01 13.34
CA LEU A 187 -7.33 -4.41 12.86
C LEU A 187 -8.47 -3.77 13.66
N ASN A 188 -8.32 -3.68 14.99
CA ASN A 188 -9.33 -3.09 15.87
C ASN A 188 -9.38 -1.57 15.74
N ASP A 189 -8.23 -0.89 15.74
CA ASP A 189 -8.11 0.57 15.65
C ASP A 189 -8.71 1.11 14.33
N ASN A 190 -8.61 0.31 13.27
CA ASN A 190 -9.16 0.65 11.95
C ASN A 190 -10.53 0.00 11.66
N ASN A 191 -11.19 -0.62 12.67
CA ASN A 191 -12.50 -1.26 12.55
C ASN A 191 -12.60 -2.31 11.42
N LEU A 192 -11.48 -2.97 11.06
CA LEU A 192 -11.39 -3.88 9.92
C LEU A 192 -12.03 -5.24 10.16
N LEU A 193 -12.34 -5.56 11.41
CA LEU A 193 -13.03 -6.81 11.80
C LEU A 193 -14.56 -6.69 11.76
N LEU A 194 -15.09 -5.49 11.67
CA LEU A 194 -16.53 -5.26 11.57
C LEU A 194 -17.05 -5.58 10.17
N ASP A 195 -18.30 -6.05 10.06
CA ASP A 195 -18.94 -6.20 8.77
C ASP A 195 -19.24 -4.82 8.16
N SER A 196 -18.48 -4.44 7.15
CA SER A 196 -18.84 -3.31 6.29
C SER A 196 -20.06 -3.64 5.39
N ASN A 197 -20.61 -4.86 5.48
CA ASN A 197 -21.73 -5.35 4.68
C ASN A 197 -23.10 -5.30 5.37
N THR A 198 -23.32 -4.39 6.33
CA THR A 198 -24.67 -4.07 6.82
C THR A 198 -25.36 -2.98 6.00
N GLY A 199 -24.99 -2.79 4.76
CA GLY A 199 -25.67 -1.90 3.84
C GLY A 199 -25.37 -2.28 2.40
N GLU A 200 -26.42 -2.71 1.72
CA GLU A 200 -26.58 -2.83 0.26
C GLU A 200 -25.34 -3.31 -0.51
N GLN A 201 -25.44 -4.47 -1.12
CA GLN A 201 -24.56 -4.87 -2.22
C GLN A 201 -24.56 -3.70 -3.24
N ASN A 202 -23.58 -2.82 -3.16
CA ASN A 202 -23.28 -1.90 -4.23
C ASN A 202 -22.81 -2.72 -5.43
N ILE A 203 -23.75 -3.19 -6.20
CA ILE A 203 -23.50 -3.76 -7.52
C ILE A 203 -22.84 -2.63 -8.30
N ARG A 204 -21.52 -2.72 -8.50
CA ARG A 204 -20.79 -1.80 -9.36
C ARG A 204 -21.23 -2.05 -10.79
N TYR A 205 -22.11 -1.22 -11.29
CA TYR A 205 -22.36 -1.14 -12.74
C TYR A 205 -21.16 -0.45 -13.40
N TRP A 206 -20.47 -1.18 -14.24
CA TRP A 206 -19.55 -0.57 -15.19
C TRP A 206 -20.37 0.01 -16.35
N PRO A 207 -19.96 1.17 -16.93
CA PRO A 207 -20.62 1.67 -18.14
C PRO A 207 -20.53 0.60 -19.24
N GLY A 208 -21.67 -0.03 -19.57
CA GLY A 208 -21.75 -1.12 -20.55
C GLY A 208 -22.35 -2.42 -20.02
N ASP A 209 -22.51 -2.59 -18.72
CA ASP A 209 -23.24 -3.73 -18.18
C ASP A 209 -24.74 -3.57 -18.51
N LYS A 210 -25.26 -4.51 -19.30
CA LYS A 210 -26.69 -4.59 -19.59
C LYS A 210 -27.39 -5.27 -18.44
N GLU A 211 -28.47 -4.70 -17.93
CA GLU A 211 -29.40 -5.38 -17.06
C GLU A 211 -29.92 -6.64 -17.80
N GLU A 212 -29.54 -7.83 -17.37
CA GLU A 212 -30.29 -9.02 -17.72
C GLU A 212 -31.59 -8.98 -16.93
N LYS A 213 -32.64 -8.51 -17.59
CA LYS A 213 -34.02 -8.66 -17.10
C LYS A 213 -34.40 -10.13 -17.23
N SER A 214 -34.52 -10.82 -16.10
CA SER A 214 -35.28 -12.06 -15.97
C SER A 214 -36.79 -11.79 -15.85
#